data_9ac57945cf29b127157e7f7ce2c4bd04
#
_entry.id   9ac57945cf29b127157e7f7ce2c4bd04
#
_cell.length_a   1.000
_cell.length_b   1.000
_cell.length_c   1.000
_cell.angle_alpha   90.00
_cell.angle_beta   90.00
_cell.angle_gamma   90.00
#
_symmetry.space_group_name_H-M   'P 1'
#
loop_
_entity.id
_entity.type
_entity.pdbx_description
1 polymer ?
#
loop_
_entity_poly.entity_id
_entity_poly.type
_entity_poly.pdbx_seq_one_letter_code
_entity_poly.pdbx_strand_id
1 'polypeptide(L)'
;MASYRVSRVREQLQRELGDIVGRLRDPRLGFVTVMDVELSKDLHYATMFVSVLGDEEAQREAVEAIEGALGFIRREVAQRIRLRQVPEIAVRYDDTSERAARVNALIVSIPPPAEAESGDVVAEEGESQGV
;
A
#
# COMPACT_ATOMS: atom_id res chain seq x y z
N MET A 1 -1.34 9.83 21.54
CA MET A 1 -1.94 9.91 20.25
C MET A 1 -2.07 8.57 19.65
N ALA A 2 -3.24 8.30 19.20
CA ALA A 2 -3.50 7.05 18.51
C ALA A 2 -2.51 6.86 17.37
N SER A 3 -2.02 7.96 16.82
CA SER A 3 -1.16 7.92 15.66
C SER A 3 0.16 7.21 15.88
N TYR A 4 0.75 7.31 17.08
CA TYR A 4 2.03 6.64 17.33
C TYR A 4 1.87 5.12 17.26
N ARG A 5 0.84 4.61 17.93
CA ARG A 5 0.60 3.17 17.91
C ARG A 5 0.23 2.69 16.52
N VAL A 6 -0.62 3.45 15.83
CA VAL A 6 -1.00 3.10 14.47
C VAL A 6 0.22 3.06 13.57
N SER A 7 1.10 4.05 13.69
CA SER A 7 2.31 4.09 12.88
C SER A 7 3.21 2.89 13.11
N ARG A 8 3.37 2.50 14.38
CA ARG A 8 4.21 1.34 14.69
C ARG A 8 3.64 0.05 14.12
N VAL A 9 2.33 -0.14 14.29
CA VAL A 9 1.68 -1.34 13.76
C VAL A 9 1.75 -1.33 12.24
N ARG A 10 1.54 -0.18 11.62
CA ARG A 10 1.62 -0.07 10.17
C ARG A 10 3.01 -0.47 9.67
N GLU A 11 4.06 0.01 10.33
CA GLU A 11 5.41 -0.33 9.92
C GLU A 11 5.68 -1.83 10.06
N GLN A 12 5.23 -2.41 11.17
CA GLN A 12 5.38 -3.85 11.34
C GLN A 12 4.60 -4.62 10.30
N LEU A 13 3.36 -4.19 10.02
CA LEU A 13 2.55 -4.83 9.00
C LEU A 13 3.23 -4.76 7.63
N GLN A 14 3.75 -3.59 7.28
CA GLN A 14 4.37 -3.44 5.99
C GLN A 14 5.55 -4.41 5.83
N ARG A 15 6.37 -4.50 6.85
CA ARG A 15 7.53 -5.38 6.82
C ARG A 15 7.10 -6.84 6.71
N GLU A 16 6.15 -7.24 7.56
CA GLU A 16 5.75 -8.64 7.56
C GLU A 16 4.97 -9.02 6.32
N LEU A 17 4.11 -8.13 5.85
CA LEU A 17 3.37 -8.39 4.62
C LEU A 17 4.32 -8.52 3.44
N GLY A 18 5.35 -7.69 3.40
CA GLY A 18 6.36 -7.81 2.35
C GLY A 18 7.01 -9.18 2.34
N ASP A 19 7.36 -9.68 3.52
CA ASP A 19 7.96 -11.00 3.61
C ASP A 19 6.97 -12.10 3.24
N ILE A 20 5.75 -12.01 3.75
CA ILE A 20 4.74 -13.03 3.48
C ILE A 20 4.43 -13.11 2.00
N VAL A 21 4.19 -11.96 1.37
CA VAL A 21 3.88 -11.93 -0.06
C VAL A 21 5.06 -12.45 -0.87
N GLY A 22 6.27 -12.09 -0.46
CA GLY A 22 7.47 -12.56 -1.15
C GLY A 22 7.68 -14.06 -1.09
N ARG A 23 7.04 -14.73 -0.14
CA ARG A 23 7.15 -16.18 0.01
C ARG A 23 5.99 -16.96 -0.59
N LEU A 24 4.98 -16.26 -1.10
CA LEU A 24 3.85 -16.94 -1.72
C LEU A 24 4.31 -17.65 -2.98
N ARG A 25 3.76 -18.84 -3.18
CA ARG A 25 4.12 -19.65 -4.33
C ARG A 25 2.92 -19.76 -5.27
N ASP A 26 2.82 -18.78 -6.13
CA ASP A 26 1.76 -18.76 -7.13
C ASP A 26 2.38 -18.17 -8.40
N PRO A 27 2.39 -18.93 -9.49
CA PRO A 27 3.05 -18.44 -10.72
C PRO A 27 2.46 -17.15 -11.26
N ARG A 28 1.23 -16.80 -10.87
CA ARG A 28 0.63 -15.56 -11.34
C ARG A 28 1.24 -14.32 -10.69
N LEU A 29 2.02 -14.51 -9.61
CA LEU A 29 2.54 -13.36 -8.88
C LEU A 29 3.69 -12.66 -9.59
N GLY A 30 4.56 -13.41 -10.25
CA GLY A 30 5.74 -12.81 -10.85
C GLY A 30 6.53 -12.04 -9.80
N PHE A 31 6.91 -10.81 -10.12
CA PHE A 31 7.63 -9.95 -9.18
C PHE A 31 6.67 -8.97 -8.56
N VAL A 32 6.34 -9.17 -7.30
CA VAL A 32 5.43 -8.32 -6.55
C VAL A 32 6.18 -7.72 -5.38
N THR A 33 6.00 -6.44 -5.17
CA THR A 33 6.58 -5.73 -4.03
C THR A 33 5.47 -5.02 -3.27
N VAL A 34 5.46 -5.18 -1.94
CA VAL A 34 4.55 -4.41 -1.11
C VAL A 34 5.15 -3.03 -0.93
N MET A 35 4.47 -2.04 -1.49
CA MET A 35 4.99 -0.68 -1.51
C MET A 35 4.58 0.11 -0.30
N ASP A 36 3.40 -0.12 0.21
CA ASP A 36 2.88 0.67 1.30
C ASP A 36 1.72 -0.07 1.95
N VAL A 37 1.41 0.33 3.17
CA VAL A 37 0.25 -0.18 3.90
C VAL A 37 -0.44 0.99 4.55
N GLU A 38 -1.75 1.08 4.36
CA GLU A 38 -2.58 2.05 5.07
C GLU A 38 -3.37 1.30 6.13
N LEU A 39 -3.43 1.86 7.32
CA LEU A 39 -4.06 1.21 8.45
C LEU A 39 -5.05 2.17 9.08
N SER A 40 -6.27 1.70 9.31
CA SER A 40 -7.29 2.54 9.94
C SER A 40 -6.91 2.83 11.39
N LYS A 41 -7.45 3.92 11.92
CA LYS A 41 -7.10 4.37 13.28
C LYS A 41 -7.51 3.35 14.34
N ASP A 42 -8.59 2.61 14.08
CA ASP A 42 -9.06 1.60 15.02
C ASP A 42 -8.38 0.25 14.83
N LEU A 43 -7.44 0.16 13.88
CA LEU A 43 -6.66 -1.04 13.57
C LEU A 43 -7.52 -2.18 13.03
N HIS A 44 -8.70 -1.91 12.55
CA HIS A 44 -9.58 -2.94 12.04
C HIS A 44 -9.42 -3.20 10.54
N TYR A 45 -8.90 -2.23 9.80
CA TYR A 45 -8.78 -2.36 8.35
C TYR A 45 -7.40 -1.93 7.89
N ALA A 46 -6.82 -2.73 7.02
CA ALA A 46 -5.54 -2.43 6.41
C ALA A 46 -5.65 -2.60 4.91
N THR A 47 -5.01 -1.71 4.17
CA THR A 47 -4.91 -1.84 2.72
C THR A 47 -3.45 -1.96 2.36
N MET A 48 -3.13 -3.01 1.63
CA MET A 48 -1.77 -3.29 1.18
C MET A 48 -1.68 -2.87 -0.27
N PHE A 49 -0.75 -1.97 -0.57
CA PHE A 49 -0.52 -1.52 -1.94
C PHE A 49 0.68 -2.24 -2.51
N VAL A 50 0.50 -2.85 -3.67
CA VAL A 50 1.54 -3.66 -4.28
C VAL A 50 1.90 -3.11 -5.65
N SER A 51 3.16 -3.27 -6.00
CA SER A 51 3.66 -2.99 -7.33
C SER A 51 3.96 -4.32 -7.99
N VAL A 52 3.66 -4.42 -9.28
CA VAL A 52 3.84 -5.65 -10.03
C VAL A 52 4.60 -5.32 -11.29
N LEU A 53 5.64 -6.09 -11.56
CA LEU A 53 6.39 -5.92 -12.80
C LEU A 53 5.63 -6.60 -13.94
N GLY A 54 5.28 -5.81 -14.96
CA GLY A 54 4.57 -6.36 -16.09
C GLY A 54 3.46 -5.43 -16.56
N ASP A 55 2.65 -5.92 -17.47
CA ASP A 55 1.56 -5.15 -18.05
C ASP A 55 0.32 -5.21 -17.16
N GLU A 56 -0.78 -4.62 -17.63
CA GLU A 56 -2.01 -4.57 -16.86
C GLU A 56 -2.55 -5.96 -16.55
N GLU A 57 -2.39 -6.87 -17.49
CA GLU A 57 -2.85 -8.24 -17.27
C GLU A 57 -2.05 -8.89 -16.15
N ALA A 58 -0.73 -8.72 -16.15
CA ALA A 58 0.11 -9.26 -15.09
C ALA A 58 -0.25 -8.65 -13.74
N GLN A 59 -0.55 -7.36 -13.73
CA GLN A 59 -0.94 -6.67 -12.51
C GLN A 59 -2.24 -7.23 -11.94
N ARG A 60 -3.23 -7.42 -12.81
CA ARG A 60 -4.52 -7.94 -12.41
C ARG A 60 -4.40 -9.36 -11.87
N GLU A 61 -3.64 -10.18 -12.57
CA GLU A 61 -3.46 -11.57 -12.16
C GLU A 61 -2.77 -11.66 -10.81
N ALA A 62 -1.75 -10.82 -10.59
CA ALA A 62 -1.03 -10.83 -9.32
C ALA A 62 -1.95 -10.40 -8.17
N VAL A 63 -2.74 -9.35 -8.38
CA VAL A 63 -3.66 -8.89 -7.35
C VAL A 63 -4.69 -9.97 -7.04
N GLU A 64 -5.22 -10.63 -8.05
CA GLU A 64 -6.17 -11.72 -7.84
C GLU A 64 -5.53 -12.86 -7.05
N ALA A 65 -4.29 -13.18 -7.36
CA ALA A 65 -3.60 -14.25 -6.65
C ALA A 65 -3.43 -13.90 -5.17
N ILE A 66 -3.08 -12.66 -4.88
CA ILE A 66 -2.93 -12.22 -3.49
C ILE A 66 -4.30 -12.23 -2.80
N GLU A 67 -5.34 -11.79 -3.48
CA GLU A 67 -6.67 -11.82 -2.90
C GLU A 67 -7.08 -13.24 -2.52
N GLY A 68 -6.74 -14.19 -3.35
CA GLY A 68 -7.04 -15.58 -3.04
C GLY A 68 -6.23 -16.12 -1.87
N ALA A 69 -5.14 -15.47 -1.53
CA ALA A 69 -4.27 -15.90 -0.43
C ALA A 69 -4.49 -15.08 0.85
N LEU A 70 -5.47 -14.18 0.88
CA LEU A 70 -5.62 -13.27 2.03
C LEU A 70 -5.87 -14.02 3.33
N GLY A 71 -6.61 -15.12 3.28
CA GLY A 71 -6.83 -15.92 4.49
C GLY A 71 -5.53 -16.44 5.07
N PHE A 72 -4.67 -16.97 4.20
CA PHE A 72 -3.35 -17.42 4.62
C PHE A 72 -2.52 -16.25 5.15
N ILE A 73 -2.56 -15.12 4.44
CA ILE A 73 -1.79 -13.94 4.82
C ILE A 73 -2.21 -13.47 6.22
N ARG A 74 -3.52 -13.43 6.50
CA ARG A 74 -3.98 -13.00 7.81
C ARG A 74 -3.51 -13.97 8.91
N ARG A 75 -3.52 -15.26 8.63
CA ARG A 75 -3.04 -16.23 9.62
C ARG A 75 -1.57 -16.04 9.90
N GLU A 76 -0.78 -15.75 8.86
CA GLU A 76 0.64 -15.49 9.06
C GLU A 76 0.88 -14.22 9.87
N VAL A 77 0.10 -13.18 9.58
CA VAL A 77 0.21 -11.93 10.35
C VAL A 77 -0.10 -12.20 11.82
N ALA A 78 -1.14 -12.99 12.08
CA ALA A 78 -1.51 -13.31 13.45
C ALA A 78 -0.37 -14.00 14.22
N GLN A 79 0.43 -14.79 13.51
CA GLN A 79 1.54 -15.48 14.15
C GLN A 79 2.75 -14.59 14.36
N ARG A 80 2.89 -13.55 13.56
CA ARG A 80 4.09 -12.73 13.56
C ARG A 80 3.97 -11.43 14.35
N ILE A 81 2.76 -10.93 14.48
CA ILE A 81 2.53 -9.65 15.15
C ILE A 81 1.50 -9.88 16.25
N ARG A 82 1.82 -9.37 17.44
CA ARG A 82 0.89 -9.46 18.55
C ARG A 82 -0.14 -8.36 18.42
N LEU A 83 -1.32 -8.73 17.98
CA LEU A 83 -2.45 -7.83 17.88
C LEU A 83 -3.63 -8.48 18.56
N ARG A 84 -4.45 -7.67 19.21
CA ARG A 84 -5.68 -8.19 19.80
C ARG A 84 -6.55 -8.79 18.71
N GLN A 85 -6.57 -8.16 17.58
CA GLN A 85 -7.36 -8.60 16.44
C GLN A 85 -6.59 -8.29 15.18
N VAL A 86 -6.52 -9.26 14.27
CA VAL A 86 -5.85 -9.05 12.99
C VAL A 86 -6.77 -8.21 12.11
N PRO A 87 -6.26 -7.13 11.51
CA PRO A 87 -7.10 -6.31 10.64
C PRO A 87 -7.62 -7.09 9.44
N GLU A 88 -8.74 -6.65 8.92
CA GLU A 88 -9.16 -7.06 7.59
C GLU A 88 -8.17 -6.48 6.61
N ILE A 89 -7.66 -7.30 5.71
CA ILE A 89 -6.63 -6.86 4.78
C ILE A 89 -7.19 -6.86 3.38
N ALA A 90 -7.04 -5.73 2.70
CA ALA A 90 -7.35 -5.62 1.29
C ALA A 90 -6.06 -5.38 0.54
N VAL A 91 -6.00 -5.83 -0.72
CA VAL A 91 -4.85 -5.59 -1.57
C VAL A 91 -5.29 -4.73 -2.75
N ARG A 92 -4.44 -3.77 -3.10
CA ARG A 92 -4.69 -2.91 -4.24
C ARG A 92 -3.41 -2.69 -5.00
N TYR A 93 -3.52 -2.56 -6.32
CA TYR A 93 -2.37 -2.18 -7.10
C TYR A 93 -1.97 -0.74 -6.76
N ASP A 94 -0.68 -0.52 -6.58
CA ASP A 94 -0.19 0.82 -6.26
C ASP A 94 -0.11 1.64 -7.54
N ASP A 95 -1.17 2.38 -7.80
CA ASP A 95 -1.17 3.34 -8.91
C ASP A 95 -0.67 4.66 -8.34
N THR A 96 0.64 4.84 -8.40
CA THR A 96 1.27 6.02 -7.85
C THR A 96 0.69 7.29 -8.45
N SER A 97 0.40 7.26 -9.74
CA SER A 97 -0.20 8.42 -10.41
C SER A 97 -1.56 8.75 -9.80
N GLU A 98 -2.39 7.74 -9.60
CA GLU A 98 -3.71 7.96 -9.05
C GLU A 98 -3.63 8.46 -7.61
N ARG A 99 -2.73 7.86 -6.82
CA ARG A 99 -2.56 8.29 -5.44
C ARG A 99 -2.03 9.71 -5.37
N ALA A 100 -1.11 10.07 -6.25
CA ALA A 100 -0.59 11.41 -6.31
C ALA A 100 -1.69 12.40 -6.70
N ALA A 101 -2.57 12.03 -7.60
CA ALA A 101 -3.67 12.88 -7.99
C ALA A 101 -4.62 13.13 -6.82
N ARG A 102 -4.90 12.11 -6.01
CA ARG A 102 -5.75 12.29 -4.84
C ARG A 102 -5.11 13.22 -3.83
N VAL A 103 -3.82 13.09 -3.60
CA VAL A 103 -3.10 13.96 -2.69
C VAL A 103 -3.12 15.38 -3.20
N ASN A 104 -2.90 15.57 -4.49
CA ASN A 104 -2.93 16.90 -5.09
C ASN A 104 -4.31 17.53 -4.99
N ALA A 105 -5.35 16.74 -5.16
CA ALA A 105 -6.71 17.24 -5.01
C ALA A 105 -6.96 17.72 -3.59
N LEU A 106 -6.45 17.00 -2.60
CA LEU A 106 -6.59 17.41 -1.22
C LEU A 106 -5.83 18.71 -0.95
N ILE A 107 -4.65 18.82 -1.52
CA ILE A 107 -3.84 20.02 -1.34
C ILE A 107 -4.52 21.23 -1.99
N VAL A 108 -5.10 21.02 -3.15
CA VAL A 108 -5.76 22.10 -3.86
C VAL A 108 -7.00 22.57 -3.12
N SER A 109 -7.67 21.68 -2.41
CA SER A 109 -8.85 22.07 -1.64
C SER A 109 -8.49 22.89 -0.41
N ILE A 110 -7.22 22.94 -0.04
CA ILE A 110 -6.71 23.78 1.03
C ILE A 110 -5.99 24.94 0.36
N PRO A 111 -6.07 26.18 0.89
CA PRO A 111 -5.31 27.27 0.29
C PRO A 111 -3.87 26.82 0.12
N PRO A 112 -3.37 26.72 -1.10
CA PRO A 112 -2.05 26.16 -1.30
C PRO A 112 -0.97 27.10 -0.84
N PRO A 113 0.08 26.58 -0.27
CA PRO A 113 1.31 27.34 -0.15
C PRO A 113 1.80 27.56 -1.57
N ALA A 114 2.73 28.37 -1.76
CA ALA A 114 3.30 28.55 -3.08
C ALA A 114 3.68 27.17 -3.58
N GLU A 115 3.43 26.81 -4.71
CA GLU A 115 3.61 25.56 -5.22
C GLU A 115 4.82 24.93 -5.17
N ALA A 116 4.96 24.14 -4.95
CA ALA A 116 6.22 23.51 -4.79
C ALA A 116 6.46 22.40 -5.74
N GLU A 117 6.32 21.91 -5.95
CA GLU A 117 6.70 20.78 -6.62
C GLU A 117 7.20 19.98 -7.12
N SER A 118 7.06 20.24 -6.90
CA SER A 118 7.42 19.22 -7.65
C SER A 118 7.88 18.44 -7.85
N GLY A 119 7.85 18.54 -7.22
CA GLY A 119 7.98 17.61 -7.64
C GLY A 119 8.18 16.98 -7.66
N ASP A 120 8.04 17.26 -7.07
CA ASP A 120 7.99 16.51 -7.37
C ASP A 120 7.96 16.22 -7.69
N VAL A 121 7.67 16.72 -7.24
CA VAL A 121 7.39 16.33 -7.80
C VAL A 121 7.46 16.05 -8.34
N VAL A 122 7.28 16.39 -8.02
CA VAL A 122 7.20 16.09 -8.83
C VAL A 122 7.32 15.85 -9.34
N ALA A 123 7.28 16.28 -8.95
CA ALA A 123 7.20 16.07 -9.65
C ALA A 123 7.29 15.83 -10.15
N GLU A 124 7.34 15.77 -9.85
CA GLU A 124 7.10 15.59 -10.41
C GLU A 124 7.09 15.44 -11.02
N GLU A 125 7.06 15.76 -10.70
CA GLU A 125 6.75 15.73 -11.27
C GLU A 125 6.66 15.67 -11.80
N GLY A 126 6.72 16.20 -11.18
CA GLY A 126 6.41 16.15 -11.80
C GLY A 126 6.38 16.25 -12.02
N GLU A 127 6.29 16.34 -11.94
CA GLU A 127 6.00 16.35 -12.32
C GLU A 127 5.87 16.48 -12.56
N SER A 128 5.82 17.02 -12.03
CA SER A 128 5.63 17.00 -12.37
C SER A 128 5.55 17.09 -12.43
N GLN A 129 5.41 17.44 -12.07
CA GLN A 129 5.21 17.40 -12.30
C GLN A 129 4.92 17.49 -12.49
N GLY A 130 5.14 17.99 -11.82
CA GLY A 130 4.88 18.00 -12.13
C GLY A 130 4.74 18.20 -12.14
N VAL A 131 4.55 18.43 -11.81
CA VAL A 131 4.40 18.46 -12.07
C VAL A 131 4.14 18.36 -12.22
#